data_bd92368472517d7823d6ea423744dfdd
#
_entry.id   bd92368472517d7823d6ea423744dfdd
#
_cell.length_a   1.000
_cell.length_b   1.000
_cell.length_c   1.000
_cell.angle_alpha   90.00
_cell.angle_beta   90.00
_cell.angle_gamma   90.00
#
_symmetry.space_group_name_H-M   'P 1'
#
loop_
_entity.id
_entity.type
_entity.pdbx_description
1 polymer ?
#
loop_
_entity_poly.entity_id
_entity_poly.type
_entity_poly.pdbx_seq_one_letter_code
_entity_poly.pdbx_strand_id
1 'polypeptide(L)'
;LIAPANARSIDAMNPDPPGSLDALIQALPKTETHLHIEGALPYHELLRTLDPAAYPADPEFRRRSYRYPSFPEFEQTLLRHALPWFTSAERYHEAARVIFAGHVRQNVRYVETSFHLHVTEFIRVPGPAIIEAIRSAAPPGLEVRVFAGMLRDAYDSPLRAAIDEMHAWEGLAGVDLHGFEQIPTQPWAFRVWERIRKAGKVTKCHAGEFDGAARVREAIQQLGVRRVQHGVRAVEDPAVVRLAADLGVTFDVCPLSNVGLRVVPDIASHPIRRLMQAGVGCTVSTDDPLCFANTLSDEYAALAAEAGFTRSELARVARNGWAVADVPEADRRARLAEIDRLAPS
;
A
#
# COMPACT_ATOMS: atom_id res chain seq x y z
N LEU A 1 15.18 25.88 -35.08
CA LEU A 1 15.41 26.40 -33.76
C LEU A 1 14.14 26.18 -32.93
N ILE A 2 14.08 25.04 -32.24
CA ILE A 2 13.00 24.67 -31.29
C ILE A 2 13.62 24.81 -29.91
N ALA A 3 13.07 25.70 -29.08
CA ALA A 3 13.50 25.95 -27.74
C ALA A 3 13.27 24.72 -26.83
N PRO A 4 14.12 24.40 -25.88
CA PRO A 4 13.91 23.31 -24.95
C PRO A 4 12.83 23.66 -23.93
N ALA A 5 11.93 22.69 -23.68
CA ALA A 5 10.88 22.78 -22.66
C ALA A 5 11.51 22.88 -21.25
N ASN A 6 11.04 23.84 -20.50
CA ASN A 6 11.46 24.23 -19.15
C ASN A 6 11.60 23.05 -18.18
N ALA A 7 12.82 22.83 -17.73
CA ALA A 7 13.07 22.27 -16.41
C ALA A 7 12.47 23.23 -15.36
N ARG A 8 11.46 22.83 -14.61
CA ARG A 8 11.01 23.58 -13.44
C ARG A 8 12.14 23.55 -12.41
N SER A 9 12.75 24.70 -12.24
CA SER A 9 13.69 24.98 -11.13
C SER A 9 12.97 24.67 -9.81
N ILE A 10 13.71 24.10 -8.87
CA ILE A 10 13.30 24.00 -7.46
C ILE A 10 13.39 25.43 -6.90
N ASP A 11 12.46 26.29 -7.30
CA ASP A 11 12.25 27.57 -6.66
C ASP A 11 11.59 27.32 -5.30
N ALA A 12 12.08 28.02 -4.29
CA ALA A 12 11.53 28.04 -2.95
C ALA A 12 10.01 28.23 -3.03
N MET A 13 9.26 27.13 -2.82
CA MET A 13 7.80 27.14 -2.87
C MET A 13 7.31 28.10 -1.78
N ASN A 14 6.68 29.19 -2.19
CA ASN A 14 5.85 29.95 -1.28
C ASN A 14 4.83 28.96 -0.67
N PRO A 15 4.66 28.94 0.66
CA PRO A 15 3.68 28.07 1.27
C PRO A 15 2.30 28.38 0.69
N ASP A 16 1.57 27.33 0.30
CA ASP A 16 0.21 27.45 -0.20
C ASP A 16 -0.67 28.29 0.74
N PRO A 17 -1.61 29.08 0.21
CA PRO A 17 -2.46 29.89 1.06
C PRO A 17 -3.19 29.01 2.09
N PRO A 18 -3.24 29.44 3.37
CA PRO A 18 -3.97 28.73 4.41
C PRO A 18 -5.41 28.47 3.93
N GLY A 19 -5.78 27.16 3.87
CA GLY A 19 -7.12 26.75 3.40
C GLY A 19 -7.15 26.11 2.01
N SER A 20 -6.03 26.04 1.25
CA SER A 20 -5.95 25.24 0.01
C SER A 20 -6.07 23.74 0.30
N LEU A 21 -6.46 22.94 -0.72
CA LEU A 21 -6.46 21.47 -0.58
C LEU A 21 -5.05 20.93 -0.41
N ASP A 22 -4.06 21.52 -1.07
CA ASP A 22 -2.66 21.09 -0.96
C ASP A 22 -2.13 21.33 0.46
N ALA A 23 -2.43 22.49 1.06
CA ALA A 23 -2.11 22.75 2.47
C ALA A 23 -2.78 21.76 3.41
N LEU A 24 -4.05 21.39 3.16
CA LEU A 24 -4.72 20.34 3.92
C LEU A 24 -4.03 18.99 3.75
N ILE A 25 -3.72 18.56 2.52
CA ILE A 25 -3.06 17.29 2.22
C ILE A 25 -1.73 17.18 2.95
N GLN A 26 -0.94 18.26 2.97
CA GLN A 26 0.31 18.28 3.71
C GLN A 26 0.10 18.18 5.23
N ALA A 27 -0.90 18.87 5.77
CA ALA A 27 -1.16 18.94 7.21
C ALA A 27 -1.84 17.68 7.78
N LEU A 28 -2.64 16.94 6.99
CA LEU A 28 -3.36 15.76 7.47
C LEU A 28 -2.39 14.71 8.04
N PRO A 29 -2.61 14.21 9.26
CA PRO A 29 -1.88 13.05 9.77
C PRO A 29 -2.38 11.81 9.02
N LYS A 30 -1.58 11.34 8.07
CA LYS A 30 -1.91 10.22 7.16
C LYS A 30 -1.45 8.87 7.72
N THR A 31 -2.07 7.83 7.20
CA THR A 31 -1.66 6.44 7.39
C THR A 31 -1.40 5.80 6.02
N GLU A 32 -0.31 5.06 5.91
CA GLU A 32 -0.03 4.17 4.77
C GLU A 32 -0.43 2.76 5.18
N THR A 33 -1.43 2.18 4.54
CA THR A 33 -2.03 0.90 4.97
C THR A 33 -1.85 -0.23 3.95
N HIS A 34 -1.23 0.07 2.81
CA HIS A 34 -0.97 -0.88 1.73
C HIS A 34 0.32 -0.48 0.99
N LEU A 35 1.44 -1.04 1.44
CA LEU A 35 2.75 -0.79 0.88
C LEU A 35 3.54 -2.10 0.79
N HIS A 36 4.09 -2.40 -0.38
CA HIS A 36 5.08 -3.46 -0.55
C HIS A 36 6.47 -2.87 -0.36
N ILE A 37 7.25 -3.36 0.61
CA ILE A 37 8.55 -2.75 0.93
C ILE A 37 9.52 -2.81 -0.26
N GLU A 38 9.50 -3.91 -1.01
CA GLU A 38 10.30 -4.07 -2.22
C GLU A 38 9.83 -3.11 -3.32
N GLY A 39 8.51 -2.96 -3.47
CA GLY A 39 7.88 -2.03 -4.40
C GLY A 39 7.98 -0.56 -3.99
N ALA A 40 8.41 -0.30 -2.77
CA ALA A 40 8.67 1.06 -2.29
C ALA A 40 10.14 1.47 -2.40
N LEU A 41 11.02 0.64 -2.99
CA LEU A 41 12.45 0.95 -3.11
C LEU A 41 12.68 2.33 -3.74
N PRO A 42 13.36 3.27 -3.04
CA PRO A 42 13.65 4.60 -3.57
C PRO A 42 14.56 4.53 -4.80
N TYR A 43 13.98 4.81 -5.97
CA TYR A 43 14.65 4.64 -7.25
C TYR A 43 15.90 5.51 -7.40
N HIS A 44 15.77 6.79 -7.09
CA HIS A 44 16.86 7.76 -7.29
C HIS A 44 17.91 7.70 -6.16
N GLU A 45 17.44 7.54 -4.93
CA GLU A 45 18.28 7.61 -3.74
C GLU A 45 19.06 6.32 -3.50
N LEU A 46 18.51 5.18 -3.93
CA LEU A 46 19.10 3.86 -3.66
C LEU A 46 19.36 3.07 -4.94
N LEU A 47 18.34 2.68 -5.71
CA LEU A 47 18.53 1.75 -6.83
C LEU A 47 19.55 2.27 -7.85
N ARG A 48 19.45 3.54 -8.26
CA ARG A 48 20.39 4.14 -9.21
C ARG A 48 21.83 4.22 -8.69
N THR A 49 22.04 4.14 -7.37
CA THR A 49 23.41 4.14 -6.83
C THR A 49 24.15 2.84 -7.08
N LEU A 50 23.44 1.74 -7.37
CA LEU A 50 24.05 0.46 -7.73
C LEU A 50 24.75 0.54 -9.10
N ASP A 51 24.04 1.07 -10.09
CA ASP A 51 24.56 1.26 -11.45
C ASP A 51 23.77 2.35 -12.18
N PRO A 52 24.27 3.60 -12.20
CA PRO A 52 23.57 4.70 -12.89
C PRO A 52 23.42 4.52 -14.40
N ALA A 53 24.21 3.64 -15.04
CA ALA A 53 24.10 3.34 -16.46
C ALA A 53 22.98 2.34 -16.74
N ALA A 54 22.81 1.34 -15.87
CA ALA A 54 21.72 0.35 -15.96
C ALA A 54 20.36 0.96 -15.55
N TYR A 55 20.35 1.96 -14.66
CA TYR A 55 19.14 2.60 -14.15
C TYR A 55 19.08 4.08 -14.57
N PRO A 56 18.44 4.40 -15.72
CA PRO A 56 18.36 5.77 -16.25
C PRO A 56 17.59 6.70 -15.30
N ALA A 57 17.84 8.01 -15.40
CA ALA A 57 17.21 9.00 -14.51
C ALA A 57 15.69 9.11 -14.70
N ASP A 58 15.16 8.87 -15.90
CA ASP A 58 13.73 8.96 -16.24
C ASP A 58 13.32 7.72 -17.03
N PRO A 59 13.18 6.55 -16.38
CA PRO A 59 12.72 5.36 -17.08
C PRO A 59 11.23 5.49 -17.41
N GLU A 60 10.84 4.99 -18.58
CA GLU A 60 9.48 5.15 -19.12
C GLU A 60 8.41 4.59 -18.17
N PHE A 61 8.67 3.44 -17.56
CA PHE A 61 7.73 2.77 -16.67
C PHE A 61 7.38 3.58 -15.40
N ARG A 62 8.18 4.59 -15.03
CA ARG A 62 7.92 5.48 -13.90
C ARG A 62 7.15 6.75 -14.26
N ARG A 63 6.84 6.97 -15.53
CA ARG A 63 6.04 8.13 -15.92
C ARG A 63 4.59 7.95 -15.52
N ARG A 64 3.96 8.96 -14.97
CA ARG A 64 2.53 8.94 -14.59
C ARG A 64 1.58 8.53 -15.72
N SER A 65 1.98 8.76 -16.96
CA SER A 65 1.23 8.36 -18.17
C SER A 65 1.42 6.90 -18.54
N TYR A 66 2.42 6.22 -17.98
CA TYR A 66 2.69 4.82 -18.31
C TYR A 66 1.55 3.92 -17.83
N ARG A 67 1.24 2.93 -18.63
CA ARG A 67 0.22 1.91 -18.33
C ARG A 67 0.81 0.56 -18.63
N TYR A 68 0.96 -0.25 -17.60
CA TYR A 68 1.45 -1.62 -17.75
C TYR A 68 0.51 -2.39 -18.66
N PRO A 69 1.02 -3.10 -19.68
CA PRO A 69 0.19 -3.87 -20.61
C PRO A 69 -0.53 -5.04 -19.92
N SER A 70 0.12 -5.64 -18.91
CA SER A 70 -0.40 -6.79 -18.16
C SER A 70 0.22 -6.87 -16.77
N PHE A 71 -0.40 -7.63 -15.86
CA PHE A 71 0.16 -7.93 -14.55
C PHE A 71 1.54 -8.62 -14.61
N PRO A 72 1.77 -9.66 -15.46
CA PRO A 72 3.11 -10.26 -15.58
C PRO A 72 4.21 -9.28 -16.00
N GLU A 73 3.92 -8.30 -16.85
CA GLU A 73 4.90 -7.26 -17.23
C GLU A 73 5.19 -6.28 -16.10
N PHE A 74 4.18 -5.94 -15.31
CA PHE A 74 4.35 -5.19 -14.08
C PHE A 74 5.24 -5.95 -13.10
N GLU A 75 4.87 -7.19 -12.77
CA GLU A 75 5.61 -8.05 -11.83
C GLU A 75 7.07 -8.24 -12.29
N GLN A 76 7.28 -8.51 -13.57
CA GLN A 76 8.63 -8.62 -14.12
C GLN A 76 9.44 -7.33 -13.98
N THR A 77 8.80 -6.17 -14.18
CA THR A 77 9.43 -4.86 -14.00
C THR A 77 9.78 -4.62 -12.54
N LEU A 78 8.85 -4.91 -11.62
CA LEU A 78 9.05 -4.81 -10.19
C LEU A 78 10.24 -5.67 -9.74
N LEU A 79 10.23 -6.95 -10.05
CA LEU A 79 11.27 -7.90 -9.64
C LEU A 79 12.64 -7.53 -10.21
N ARG A 80 12.71 -7.13 -11.48
CA ARG A 80 13.95 -6.70 -12.13
C ARG A 80 14.61 -5.52 -11.43
N HIS A 81 13.83 -4.60 -10.88
CA HIS A 81 14.34 -3.38 -10.25
C HIS A 81 14.48 -3.51 -8.73
N ALA A 82 13.64 -4.29 -8.06
CA ALA A 82 13.69 -4.46 -6.62
C ALA A 82 14.76 -5.47 -6.16
N LEU A 83 14.79 -6.67 -6.77
CA LEU A 83 15.66 -7.77 -6.32
C LEU A 83 17.16 -7.45 -6.29
N PRO A 84 17.73 -6.64 -7.20
CA PRO A 84 19.15 -6.28 -7.13
C PRO A 84 19.54 -5.53 -5.85
N TRP A 85 18.59 -4.85 -5.20
CA TRP A 85 18.80 -4.15 -3.94
C TRP A 85 18.62 -5.06 -2.73
N PHE A 86 17.51 -5.80 -2.65
CA PHE A 86 17.11 -6.59 -1.48
C PHE A 86 17.88 -7.90 -1.38
N THR A 87 19.14 -7.85 -0.96
CA THR A 87 20.06 -8.99 -0.92
C THR A 87 20.43 -9.42 0.51
N SER A 88 20.05 -8.63 1.53
CA SER A 88 20.30 -8.94 2.95
C SER A 88 19.36 -8.17 3.86
N ALA A 89 19.32 -8.51 5.16
CA ALA A 89 18.54 -7.79 6.17
C ALA A 89 18.99 -6.32 6.29
N GLU A 90 20.29 -6.04 6.18
CA GLU A 90 20.83 -4.67 6.21
C GLU A 90 20.30 -3.83 5.05
N ARG A 91 20.14 -4.43 3.86
CA ARG A 91 19.56 -3.75 2.70
C ARG A 91 18.07 -3.45 2.90
N TYR A 92 17.33 -4.33 3.58
CA TYR A 92 15.95 -4.03 4.01
C TYR A 92 15.91 -2.86 4.99
N HIS A 93 16.80 -2.85 5.99
CA HIS A 93 16.90 -1.74 6.94
C HIS A 93 17.22 -0.41 6.23
N GLU A 94 18.21 -0.41 5.33
CA GLU A 94 18.60 0.79 4.58
C GLU A 94 17.44 1.34 3.72
N ALA A 95 16.76 0.46 2.97
CA ALA A 95 15.61 0.84 2.17
C ALA A 95 14.48 1.41 3.06
N ALA A 96 14.11 0.68 4.11
CA ALA A 96 13.06 1.08 5.05
C ALA A 96 13.36 2.46 5.68
N ARG A 97 14.62 2.74 6.07
CA ARG A 97 15.03 4.03 6.63
C ARG A 97 14.76 5.19 5.67
N VAL A 98 15.06 5.03 4.38
CA VAL A 98 14.82 6.09 3.37
C VAL A 98 13.33 6.24 3.07
N ILE A 99 12.62 5.12 2.92
CA ILE A 99 11.17 5.07 2.71
C ILE A 99 10.44 5.79 3.84
N PHE A 100 10.72 5.42 5.09
CA PHE A 100 10.04 5.97 6.26
C PHE A 100 10.38 7.45 6.49
N ALA A 101 11.60 7.89 6.19
CA ALA A 101 11.93 9.31 6.19
C ALA A 101 11.09 10.09 5.16
N GLY A 102 10.80 9.48 3.99
CA GLY A 102 9.87 10.01 2.99
C GLY A 102 8.44 10.13 3.51
N HIS A 103 7.94 9.12 4.21
CA HIS A 103 6.62 9.13 4.84
C HIS A 103 6.48 10.23 5.90
N VAL A 104 7.47 10.37 6.79
CA VAL A 104 7.47 11.43 7.82
C VAL A 104 7.40 12.84 7.22
N ARG A 105 8.11 13.09 6.11
CA ARG A 105 8.05 14.38 5.41
C ARG A 105 6.66 14.70 4.85
N GLN A 106 5.84 13.69 4.59
CA GLN A 106 4.46 13.80 4.13
C GLN A 106 3.42 13.82 5.27
N ASN A 107 3.87 13.93 6.52
CA ASN A 107 3.01 13.80 7.71
C ASN A 107 2.30 12.45 7.83
N VAL A 108 2.91 11.36 7.32
CA VAL A 108 2.49 10.00 7.62
C VAL A 108 2.99 9.63 9.02
N ARG A 109 2.12 9.03 9.85
CA ARG A 109 2.41 8.69 11.26
C ARG A 109 2.22 7.21 11.56
N TYR A 110 1.69 6.47 10.61
CA TYR A 110 1.46 5.02 10.72
C TYR A 110 1.67 4.38 9.35
N VAL A 111 2.42 3.29 9.31
CA VAL A 111 2.71 2.52 8.09
C VAL A 111 2.47 1.04 8.33
N GLU A 112 1.69 0.41 7.49
CA GLU A 112 1.64 -1.03 7.30
C GLU A 112 2.37 -1.38 6.00
N THR A 113 3.42 -2.18 6.08
CA THR A 113 4.17 -2.63 4.91
C THR A 113 4.34 -4.14 4.91
N SER A 114 4.21 -4.75 3.75
CA SER A 114 4.52 -6.17 3.56
C SER A 114 5.88 -6.37 2.92
N PHE A 115 6.59 -7.40 3.32
CA PHE A 115 7.69 -7.96 2.55
C PHE A 115 7.24 -9.23 1.83
N HIS A 116 7.79 -9.49 0.65
CA HIS A 116 7.45 -10.66 -0.13
C HIS A 116 8.17 -11.90 0.38
N LEU A 117 7.41 -12.85 0.94
CA LEU A 117 7.98 -14.01 1.65
C LEU A 117 8.97 -14.82 0.78
N HIS A 118 8.73 -14.95 -0.52
CA HIS A 118 9.62 -15.68 -1.42
C HIS A 118 11.04 -15.09 -1.51
N VAL A 119 11.20 -13.79 -1.24
CA VAL A 119 12.55 -13.17 -1.22
C VAL A 119 13.43 -13.83 -0.17
N THR A 120 12.87 -14.29 0.95
CA THR A 120 13.62 -14.98 2.02
C THR A 120 14.40 -16.20 1.52
N GLU A 121 13.85 -16.93 0.54
CA GLU A 121 14.51 -18.07 -0.05
C GLU A 121 15.71 -17.66 -0.91
N PHE A 122 15.52 -16.64 -1.75
CA PHE A 122 16.58 -16.16 -2.66
C PHE A 122 17.78 -15.61 -1.90
N ILE A 123 17.53 -14.80 -0.87
CA ILE A 123 18.59 -14.16 -0.10
C ILE A 123 19.06 -14.99 1.09
N ARG A 124 18.37 -16.10 1.41
CA ARG A 124 18.64 -17.00 2.56
C ARG A 124 18.65 -16.26 3.90
N VAL A 125 17.73 -15.31 4.06
CA VAL A 125 17.52 -14.56 5.30
C VAL A 125 16.16 -14.96 5.89
N PRO A 126 16.11 -15.38 7.18
CA PRO A 126 14.84 -15.73 7.80
C PRO A 126 13.87 -14.54 7.87
N GLY A 127 12.56 -14.81 7.71
CA GLY A 127 11.52 -13.77 7.81
C GLY A 127 11.60 -12.90 9.06
N PRO A 128 11.79 -13.46 10.27
CA PRO A 128 11.98 -12.67 11.51
C PRO A 128 13.12 -11.65 11.43
N ALA A 129 14.24 -11.96 10.76
CA ALA A 129 15.34 -11.02 10.59
C ALA A 129 14.98 -9.85 9.65
N ILE A 130 14.20 -10.11 8.60
CA ILE A 130 13.66 -9.06 7.72
C ILE A 130 12.68 -8.16 8.49
N ILE A 131 11.78 -8.76 9.28
CA ILE A 131 10.83 -8.03 10.12
C ILE A 131 11.56 -7.07 11.05
N GLU A 132 12.59 -7.55 11.75
CA GLU A 132 13.38 -6.72 12.67
C GLU A 132 14.14 -5.63 11.91
N ALA A 133 14.74 -5.93 10.76
CA ALA A 133 15.43 -4.95 9.92
C ALA A 133 14.51 -3.81 9.50
N ILE A 134 13.28 -4.12 9.09
CA ILE A 134 12.29 -3.11 8.71
C ILE A 134 11.82 -2.31 9.93
N ARG A 135 11.47 -2.98 11.03
CA ARG A 135 10.96 -2.30 12.24
C ARG A 135 11.97 -1.37 12.88
N SER A 136 13.23 -1.83 12.99
CA SER A 136 14.30 -1.04 13.60
C SER A 136 14.69 0.20 12.79
N ALA A 137 14.25 0.29 11.52
CA ALA A 137 14.45 1.46 10.67
C ALA A 137 13.43 2.58 10.92
N ALA A 138 12.39 2.34 11.73
CA ALA A 138 11.35 3.32 12.00
C ALA A 138 11.90 4.52 12.78
N PRO A 139 11.75 5.75 12.27
CA PRO A 139 12.15 6.95 13.01
C PRO A 139 11.17 7.23 14.17
N PRO A 140 11.59 7.99 15.19
CA PRO A 140 10.71 8.39 16.28
C PRO A 140 9.43 9.06 15.77
N GLY A 141 8.28 8.65 16.31
CA GLY A 141 6.97 9.21 15.96
C GLY A 141 6.32 8.60 14.72
N LEU A 142 6.93 7.59 14.11
CA LEU A 142 6.31 6.75 13.07
C LEU A 142 6.05 5.34 13.62
N GLU A 143 4.80 4.94 13.65
CA GLU A 143 4.41 3.57 13.97
C GLU A 143 4.49 2.69 12.73
N VAL A 144 5.20 1.56 12.80
CA VAL A 144 5.39 0.63 11.68
C VAL A 144 4.87 -0.76 12.05
N ARG A 145 4.09 -1.35 11.15
CA ARG A 145 3.59 -2.73 11.24
C ARG A 145 4.04 -3.50 10.01
N VAL A 146 4.72 -4.62 10.23
CA VAL A 146 5.28 -5.45 9.15
C VAL A 146 4.41 -6.68 8.92
N PHE A 147 4.05 -6.91 7.68
CA PHE A 147 3.26 -8.05 7.20
C PHE A 147 4.13 -8.96 6.33
N ALA A 148 3.78 -10.25 6.27
CA ALA A 148 4.35 -11.17 5.29
C ALA A 148 3.37 -11.32 4.12
N GLY A 149 3.81 -10.93 2.92
CA GLY A 149 3.07 -11.12 1.69
C GLY A 149 3.36 -12.48 1.06
N MET A 150 2.34 -13.20 0.66
CA MET A 150 2.43 -14.56 0.12
C MET A 150 1.67 -14.70 -1.17
N LEU A 151 2.28 -15.39 -2.14
CA LEU A 151 1.57 -15.81 -3.36
C LEU A 151 0.55 -16.92 -3.06
N ARG A 152 -0.45 -17.03 -3.91
CA ARG A 152 -1.54 -18.01 -3.75
C ARG A 152 -1.08 -19.47 -3.83
N ASP A 153 0.07 -19.73 -4.45
CA ASP A 153 0.73 -21.05 -4.60
C ASP A 153 1.95 -21.23 -3.66
N ALA A 154 2.21 -20.28 -2.77
CA ALA A 154 3.39 -20.26 -1.89
C ALA A 154 3.57 -21.55 -1.05
N TYR A 155 2.49 -22.25 -0.72
CA TYR A 155 2.54 -23.46 0.12
C TYR A 155 3.10 -24.69 -0.60
N ASP A 156 3.15 -24.68 -1.90
CA ASP A 156 3.75 -25.74 -2.74
C ASP A 156 5.26 -25.57 -2.95
N SER A 157 5.88 -24.64 -2.21
CA SER A 157 7.28 -24.29 -2.21
C SER A 157 7.98 -24.69 -0.90
N PRO A 158 9.32 -24.54 -0.80
CA PRO A 158 10.07 -24.70 0.44
C PRO A 158 9.61 -23.80 1.60
N LEU A 159 8.83 -22.74 1.31
CA LEU A 159 8.28 -21.83 2.32
C LEU A 159 7.22 -22.44 3.24
N ARG A 160 6.74 -23.66 2.96
CA ARG A 160 5.68 -24.31 3.75
C ARG A 160 5.96 -24.27 5.26
N ALA A 161 7.17 -24.62 5.69
CA ALA A 161 7.53 -24.61 7.10
C ALA A 161 7.43 -23.20 7.70
N ALA A 162 7.95 -22.19 7.00
CA ALA A 162 7.87 -20.79 7.41
C ALA A 162 6.40 -20.32 7.50
N ILE A 163 5.56 -20.69 6.51
CA ILE A 163 4.14 -20.36 6.48
C ILE A 163 3.38 -20.98 7.65
N ASP A 164 3.72 -22.24 8.01
CA ASP A 164 3.09 -22.93 9.15
C ASP A 164 3.48 -22.33 10.51
N GLU A 165 4.66 -21.74 10.63
CA GLU A 165 5.23 -21.21 11.87
C GLU A 165 5.04 -19.69 12.06
N MET A 166 4.79 -18.93 10.98
CA MET A 166 4.80 -17.45 11.01
C MET A 166 3.78 -16.84 11.98
N HIS A 167 2.74 -17.56 12.35
CA HIS A 167 1.80 -17.10 13.40
C HIS A 167 2.48 -16.84 14.72
N ALA A 168 3.62 -17.50 15.00
CA ALA A 168 4.44 -17.32 16.20
C ALA A 168 5.59 -16.31 16.03
N TRP A 169 5.83 -15.78 14.83
CA TRP A 169 6.92 -14.84 14.62
C TRP A 169 6.69 -13.54 15.39
N GLU A 170 7.66 -13.21 16.21
CA GLU A 170 7.67 -11.94 16.95
C GLU A 170 7.78 -10.76 15.97
N GLY A 171 7.08 -9.69 16.27
CA GLY A 171 7.09 -8.48 15.44
C GLY A 171 6.31 -8.57 14.13
N LEU A 172 5.86 -9.76 13.70
CA LEU A 172 4.93 -9.89 12.57
C LEU A 172 3.55 -9.38 12.99
N ALA A 173 3.07 -8.34 12.32
CA ALA A 173 1.75 -7.77 12.56
C ALA A 173 0.61 -8.57 11.90
N GLY A 174 0.91 -9.22 10.80
CA GLY A 174 -0.08 -9.99 10.06
C GLY A 174 0.43 -10.55 8.75
N VAL A 175 -0.50 -10.99 7.94
CA VAL A 175 -0.23 -11.58 6.61
C VAL A 175 -1.12 -10.99 5.54
N ASP A 176 -0.64 -11.04 4.30
CA ASP A 176 -1.37 -10.63 3.11
C ASP A 176 -1.26 -11.71 2.02
N LEU A 177 -2.38 -12.03 1.37
CA LEU A 177 -2.42 -12.91 0.20
C LEU A 177 -2.45 -12.06 -1.05
N HIS A 178 -1.41 -12.12 -1.86
CA HIS A 178 -1.24 -11.27 -3.03
C HIS A 178 -0.84 -12.04 -4.30
N GLY A 179 -0.36 -11.32 -5.32
CA GLY A 179 0.06 -11.86 -6.60
C GLY A 179 -1.11 -12.09 -7.55
N PHE A 180 -0.95 -13.03 -8.47
CA PHE A 180 -1.87 -13.24 -9.58
C PHE A 180 -3.26 -13.67 -9.09
N GLU A 181 -4.22 -12.76 -9.07
CA GLU A 181 -5.54 -12.92 -8.44
C GLU A 181 -6.39 -14.01 -9.09
N GLN A 182 -6.12 -14.35 -10.37
CA GLN A 182 -6.79 -15.40 -11.09
C GLN A 182 -6.45 -16.82 -10.59
N ILE A 183 -5.33 -16.98 -9.86
CA ILE A 183 -5.03 -18.25 -9.19
C ILE A 183 -6.05 -18.43 -8.05
N PRO A 184 -6.79 -19.56 -8.00
CA PRO A 184 -7.76 -19.81 -6.93
C PRO A 184 -7.09 -19.82 -5.56
N THR A 185 -7.79 -19.32 -4.54
CA THR A 185 -7.34 -19.42 -3.16
C THR A 185 -7.24 -20.89 -2.75
N GLN A 186 -6.05 -21.32 -2.38
CA GLN A 186 -5.77 -22.72 -2.04
C GLN A 186 -6.24 -23.06 -0.60
N PRO A 187 -6.62 -24.33 -0.31
CA PRO A 187 -7.11 -24.73 1.02
C PRO A 187 -6.17 -24.42 2.18
N TRP A 188 -4.84 -24.34 1.94
CA TRP A 188 -3.88 -23.99 2.97
C TRP A 188 -4.08 -22.56 3.50
N ALA A 189 -4.47 -21.62 2.63
CA ALA A 189 -4.64 -20.22 3.00
C ALA A 189 -5.76 -20.05 4.06
N PHE A 190 -6.88 -20.78 3.93
CA PHE A 190 -7.96 -20.71 4.92
C PHE A 190 -7.48 -21.14 6.31
N ARG A 191 -6.69 -22.24 6.40
CA ARG A 191 -6.14 -22.74 7.67
C ARG A 191 -5.11 -21.79 8.27
N VAL A 192 -4.22 -21.26 7.45
CA VAL A 192 -3.18 -20.31 7.88
C VAL A 192 -3.79 -19.01 8.36
N TRP A 193 -4.73 -18.42 7.58
CA TRP A 193 -5.43 -17.18 7.96
C TRP A 193 -6.18 -17.33 9.28
N GLU A 194 -6.84 -18.46 9.50
CA GLU A 194 -7.49 -18.75 10.78
C GLU A 194 -6.49 -18.80 11.92
N ARG A 195 -5.33 -19.47 11.74
CA ARG A 195 -4.25 -19.56 12.74
C ARG A 195 -3.66 -18.20 13.06
N ILE A 196 -3.41 -17.37 12.07
CA ILE A 196 -2.91 -16.00 12.21
C ILE A 196 -3.90 -15.15 13.03
N ARG A 197 -5.20 -15.21 12.72
CA ARG A 197 -6.22 -14.49 13.50
C ARG A 197 -6.30 -14.99 14.95
N LYS A 198 -6.21 -16.30 15.20
CA LYS A 198 -6.17 -16.88 16.55
C LYS A 198 -4.96 -16.43 17.34
N ALA A 199 -3.86 -16.10 16.68
CA ALA A 199 -2.67 -15.50 17.28
C ALA A 199 -2.78 -13.98 17.51
N GLY A 200 -3.96 -13.38 17.25
CA GLY A 200 -4.20 -11.94 17.44
C GLY A 200 -3.60 -11.05 16.35
N LYS A 201 -3.18 -11.62 15.21
CA LYS A 201 -2.56 -10.90 14.12
C LYS A 201 -3.58 -10.56 13.02
N VAL A 202 -3.31 -9.51 12.25
CA VAL A 202 -4.17 -9.03 11.16
C VAL A 202 -4.04 -9.93 9.93
N THR A 203 -5.15 -10.16 9.25
CA THR A 203 -5.17 -10.86 7.96
C THR A 203 -5.71 -9.96 6.86
N LYS A 204 -4.98 -9.87 5.77
CA LYS A 204 -5.31 -9.12 4.55
C LYS A 204 -5.37 -10.05 3.34
N CYS A 205 -5.95 -9.57 2.27
CA CYS A 205 -5.99 -10.26 0.98
C CYS A 205 -6.17 -9.24 -0.14
N HIS A 206 -5.35 -9.34 -1.18
CA HIS A 206 -5.62 -8.70 -2.47
C HIS A 206 -6.82 -9.38 -3.10
N ALA A 207 -7.88 -8.64 -3.34
CA ALA A 207 -9.10 -9.14 -3.94
C ALA A 207 -9.90 -8.01 -4.62
N GLY A 208 -10.39 -8.26 -5.82
CA GLY A 208 -11.16 -7.28 -6.58
C GLY A 208 -10.28 -6.19 -7.17
N GLU A 209 -9.07 -6.51 -7.54
CA GLU A 209 -8.20 -5.71 -8.37
C GLU A 209 -8.28 -6.19 -9.83
N PHE A 210 -7.74 -7.37 -10.14
CA PHE A 210 -7.76 -7.96 -11.48
C PHE A 210 -8.92 -8.93 -11.70
N ASP A 211 -9.40 -9.58 -10.64
CA ASP A 211 -10.58 -10.44 -10.69
C ASP A 211 -11.81 -9.70 -10.12
N GLY A 212 -13.01 -10.20 -10.37
CA GLY A 212 -14.26 -9.49 -10.07
C GLY A 212 -14.70 -9.53 -8.59
N ALA A 213 -15.88 -8.99 -8.33
CA ALA A 213 -16.48 -8.91 -7.00
C ALA A 213 -16.57 -10.28 -6.27
N ALA A 214 -16.59 -11.39 -7.01
CA ALA A 214 -16.60 -12.72 -6.41
C ALA A 214 -15.36 -13.00 -5.54
N ARG A 215 -14.18 -12.48 -5.92
CA ARG A 215 -12.96 -12.59 -5.11
C ARG A 215 -13.06 -11.81 -3.82
N VAL A 216 -13.61 -10.61 -3.87
CA VAL A 216 -13.86 -9.82 -2.66
C VAL A 216 -14.80 -10.57 -1.71
N ARG A 217 -15.87 -11.18 -2.24
CA ARG A 217 -16.79 -12.02 -1.47
C ARG A 217 -16.06 -13.20 -0.82
N GLU A 218 -15.22 -13.91 -1.58
CA GLU A 218 -14.42 -15.05 -1.10
C GLU A 218 -13.47 -14.60 0.04
N ALA A 219 -12.73 -13.50 -0.16
CA ALA A 219 -11.84 -12.96 0.86
C ALA A 219 -12.58 -12.62 2.16
N ILE A 220 -13.76 -12.02 2.07
CA ILE A 220 -14.57 -11.66 3.25
C ILE A 220 -15.18 -12.89 3.93
N GLN A 221 -15.81 -13.78 3.16
CA GLN A 221 -16.61 -14.86 3.72
C GLN A 221 -15.82 -16.12 4.03
N GLN A 222 -14.81 -16.45 3.21
CA GLN A 222 -14.05 -17.70 3.34
C GLN A 222 -12.70 -17.49 4.03
N LEU A 223 -11.90 -16.53 3.59
CA LEU A 223 -10.67 -16.16 4.32
C LEU A 223 -10.98 -15.42 5.62
N GLY A 224 -12.15 -14.79 5.73
CA GLY A 224 -12.58 -14.08 6.93
C GLY A 224 -11.84 -12.78 7.19
N VAL A 225 -11.29 -12.16 6.15
CA VAL A 225 -10.56 -10.88 6.29
C VAL A 225 -11.51 -9.72 6.58
N ARG A 226 -10.99 -8.70 7.27
CA ARG A 226 -11.64 -7.40 7.49
C ARG A 226 -10.88 -6.27 6.79
N ARG A 227 -9.77 -6.60 6.17
CA ARG A 227 -8.94 -5.70 5.37
C ARG A 227 -8.75 -6.34 4.01
N VAL A 228 -9.26 -5.70 2.97
CA VAL A 228 -9.11 -6.10 1.58
C VAL A 228 -8.20 -5.09 0.89
N GLN A 229 -7.12 -5.58 0.31
CA GLN A 229 -6.26 -4.76 -0.52
C GLN A 229 -6.95 -4.50 -1.85
N HIS A 230 -6.99 -3.25 -2.29
CA HIS A 230 -7.75 -2.69 -3.40
C HIS A 230 -9.28 -2.78 -3.21
N GLY A 231 -9.93 -3.89 -3.49
CA GLY A 231 -11.38 -4.08 -3.38
C GLY A 231 -12.21 -3.34 -4.43
N VAL A 232 -11.58 -2.66 -5.39
CA VAL A 232 -12.22 -1.69 -6.28
C VAL A 232 -13.30 -2.29 -7.19
N ARG A 233 -13.13 -3.54 -7.61
CA ARG A 233 -14.10 -4.25 -8.45
C ARG A 233 -15.30 -4.83 -7.67
N ALA A 234 -15.36 -4.65 -6.34
CA ALA A 234 -16.55 -4.96 -5.56
C ALA A 234 -17.80 -4.22 -6.08
N VAL A 235 -17.62 -3.03 -6.69
CA VAL A 235 -18.71 -2.24 -7.30
C VAL A 235 -19.47 -2.96 -8.43
N GLU A 236 -18.93 -4.04 -8.97
CA GLU A 236 -19.58 -4.86 -9.99
C GLU A 236 -20.77 -5.68 -9.43
N ASP A 237 -20.78 -5.92 -8.11
CA ASP A 237 -21.88 -6.60 -7.42
C ASP A 237 -22.33 -5.80 -6.18
N PRO A 238 -23.48 -5.11 -6.23
CA PRO A 238 -24.00 -4.35 -5.08
C PRO A 238 -24.20 -5.19 -3.82
N ALA A 239 -24.38 -6.52 -3.94
CA ALA A 239 -24.49 -7.38 -2.77
C ALA A 239 -23.15 -7.60 -2.07
N VAL A 240 -22.04 -7.56 -2.81
CA VAL A 240 -20.68 -7.61 -2.24
C VAL A 240 -20.34 -6.29 -1.54
N VAL A 241 -20.72 -5.17 -2.14
CA VAL A 241 -20.53 -3.84 -1.50
C VAL A 241 -21.31 -3.77 -0.18
N ARG A 242 -22.58 -4.21 -0.17
CA ARG A 242 -23.38 -4.26 1.07
C ARG A 242 -22.76 -5.21 2.10
N LEU A 243 -22.31 -6.40 1.68
CA LEU A 243 -21.62 -7.35 2.57
C LEU A 243 -20.41 -6.72 3.24
N ALA A 244 -19.59 -5.98 2.47
CA ALA A 244 -18.40 -5.30 3.00
C ALA A 244 -18.79 -4.21 4.00
N ALA A 245 -19.80 -3.40 3.68
CA ALA A 245 -20.30 -2.34 4.55
C ALA A 245 -20.90 -2.90 5.86
N ASP A 246 -21.79 -3.90 5.76
CA ASP A 246 -22.47 -4.51 6.90
C ASP A 246 -21.49 -5.18 7.89
N LEU A 247 -20.39 -5.72 7.38
CA LEU A 247 -19.36 -6.37 8.18
C LEU A 247 -18.23 -5.44 8.62
N GLY A 248 -18.28 -4.15 8.28
CA GLY A 248 -17.25 -3.17 8.60
C GLY A 248 -15.89 -3.49 7.96
N VAL A 249 -15.89 -4.07 6.75
CA VAL A 249 -14.67 -4.34 6.00
C VAL A 249 -14.10 -3.03 5.47
N THR A 250 -12.79 -2.88 5.56
CA THR A 250 -12.07 -1.74 4.98
C THR A 250 -11.30 -2.18 3.74
N PHE A 251 -11.40 -1.37 2.68
CA PHE A 251 -10.61 -1.54 1.46
C PHE A 251 -9.43 -0.58 1.49
N ASP A 252 -8.22 -1.12 1.33
CA ASP A 252 -6.96 -0.36 1.26
C ASP A 252 -6.67 -0.07 -0.22
N VAL A 253 -7.13 1.09 -0.69
CA VAL A 253 -7.22 1.43 -2.11
C VAL A 253 -5.97 2.17 -2.56
N CYS A 254 -5.47 1.88 -3.77
CA CYS A 254 -4.29 2.49 -4.37
C CYS A 254 -4.65 3.12 -5.73
N PRO A 255 -5.23 4.33 -5.75
CA PRO A 255 -5.81 4.90 -6.97
C PRO A 255 -4.86 5.01 -8.16
N LEU A 256 -3.63 5.51 -7.94
CA LEU A 256 -2.65 5.67 -9.03
C LEU A 256 -2.14 4.33 -9.55
N SER A 257 -1.95 3.34 -8.66
CA SER A 257 -1.64 1.97 -9.05
C SER A 257 -2.76 1.37 -9.90
N ASN A 258 -4.02 1.50 -9.47
CA ASN A 258 -5.16 0.98 -10.20
C ASN A 258 -5.29 1.57 -11.61
N VAL A 259 -4.91 2.84 -11.80
CA VAL A 259 -4.81 3.45 -13.14
C VAL A 259 -3.59 2.93 -13.91
N GLY A 260 -2.43 2.84 -13.26
CA GLY A 260 -1.19 2.32 -13.85
C GLY A 260 -1.33 0.90 -14.37
N LEU A 261 -2.05 0.05 -13.64
CA LEU A 261 -2.33 -1.35 -13.95
C LEU A 261 -3.60 -1.56 -14.79
N ARG A 262 -4.25 -0.49 -15.26
CA ARG A 262 -5.47 -0.52 -16.09
C ARG A 262 -6.67 -1.22 -15.41
N VAL A 263 -6.69 -1.27 -14.09
CA VAL A 263 -7.85 -1.73 -13.32
C VAL A 263 -9.01 -0.76 -13.48
N VAL A 264 -8.69 0.54 -13.51
CA VAL A 264 -9.61 1.63 -13.86
C VAL A 264 -8.99 2.49 -14.97
N PRO A 265 -9.79 3.15 -15.82
CA PRO A 265 -9.25 3.94 -16.91
C PRO A 265 -8.53 5.22 -16.46
N ASP A 266 -9.04 5.87 -15.41
CA ASP A 266 -8.54 7.13 -14.86
C ASP A 266 -9.02 7.35 -13.42
N ILE A 267 -8.47 8.37 -12.77
CA ILE A 267 -8.83 8.73 -11.39
C ILE A 267 -10.26 9.30 -11.30
N ALA A 268 -10.74 10.01 -12.32
CA ALA A 268 -12.08 10.59 -12.31
C ALA A 268 -13.19 9.55 -12.23
N SER A 269 -12.98 8.38 -12.85
CA SER A 269 -13.91 7.24 -12.84
C SER A 269 -13.66 6.23 -11.72
N HIS A 270 -12.65 6.46 -10.88
CA HIS A 270 -12.27 5.54 -9.81
C HIS A 270 -13.43 5.31 -8.82
N PRO A 271 -13.76 4.05 -8.46
CA PRO A 271 -14.98 3.74 -7.68
C PRO A 271 -14.90 4.08 -6.19
N ILE A 272 -13.78 4.56 -5.67
CA ILE A 272 -13.58 4.82 -4.24
C ILE A 272 -14.70 5.67 -3.61
N ARG A 273 -15.15 6.75 -4.29
CA ARG A 273 -16.24 7.59 -3.79
C ARG A 273 -17.55 6.80 -3.67
N ARG A 274 -17.88 5.97 -4.67
CA ARG A 274 -19.08 5.13 -4.65
C ARG A 274 -19.05 4.10 -3.52
N LEU A 275 -17.90 3.49 -3.27
CA LEU A 275 -17.68 2.56 -2.15
C LEU A 275 -17.88 3.28 -0.81
N MET A 276 -17.28 4.45 -0.62
CA MET A 276 -17.43 5.26 0.60
C MET A 276 -18.89 5.71 0.83
N GLN A 277 -19.60 6.07 -0.23
CA GLN A 277 -21.01 6.44 -0.17
C GLN A 277 -21.91 5.27 0.21
N ALA A 278 -21.54 4.06 -0.20
CA ALA A 278 -22.23 2.83 0.15
C ALA A 278 -21.89 2.32 1.58
N GLY A 279 -21.05 3.04 2.33
CA GLY A 279 -20.72 2.71 3.72
C GLY A 279 -19.45 1.85 3.89
N VAL A 280 -18.75 1.51 2.82
CA VAL A 280 -17.47 0.79 2.92
C VAL A 280 -16.39 1.73 3.41
N GLY A 281 -15.61 1.31 4.40
CA GLY A 281 -14.39 2.00 4.80
C GLY A 281 -13.36 1.92 3.68
N CYS A 282 -12.84 3.07 3.22
CA CYS A 282 -11.75 3.09 2.24
C CYS A 282 -10.59 3.91 2.81
N THR A 283 -9.40 3.34 2.82
CA THR A 283 -8.13 4.06 3.00
C THR A 283 -7.53 4.39 1.64
N VAL A 284 -6.46 5.16 1.62
CA VAL A 284 -5.68 5.44 0.41
C VAL A 284 -4.22 5.17 0.69
N SER A 285 -3.57 4.48 -0.23
CA SER A 285 -2.21 3.98 -0.10
C SER A 285 -1.46 4.00 -1.45
N THR A 286 -0.15 3.73 -1.42
CA THR A 286 0.72 3.91 -2.59
C THR A 286 1.05 2.64 -3.35
N ASP A 287 0.87 1.45 -2.75
CA ASP A 287 1.19 0.14 -3.34
C ASP A 287 2.69 -0.05 -3.61
N ASP A 288 3.15 0.22 -4.84
CA ASP A 288 4.52 0.03 -5.31
C ASP A 288 5.11 1.34 -5.90
N PRO A 289 5.52 2.31 -5.07
CA PRO A 289 6.08 3.60 -5.53
C PRO A 289 7.28 3.49 -6.48
N LEU A 290 8.03 2.39 -6.44
CA LEU A 290 9.10 2.10 -7.40
C LEU A 290 8.55 2.10 -8.82
N CYS A 291 7.39 1.52 -9.03
CA CYS A 291 6.76 1.35 -10.33
C CYS A 291 5.85 2.53 -10.74
N PHE A 292 5.17 3.13 -9.78
CA PHE A 292 4.17 4.18 -10.07
C PHE A 292 4.69 5.60 -9.85
N ALA A 293 5.90 5.74 -9.31
CA ALA A 293 6.55 7.04 -9.02
C ALA A 293 5.65 7.99 -8.22
N ASN A 294 4.85 7.45 -7.30
CA ASN A 294 3.89 8.16 -6.47
C ASN A 294 4.36 8.27 -5.02
N THR A 295 3.77 9.21 -4.33
CA THR A 295 3.81 9.35 -2.88
C THR A 295 2.39 9.32 -2.33
N LEU A 296 2.22 9.12 -1.02
CA LEU A 296 0.87 9.15 -0.42
C LEU A 296 0.21 10.54 -0.61
N SER A 297 0.98 11.62 -0.58
CA SER A 297 0.47 12.96 -0.89
C SER A 297 -0.01 13.08 -2.35
N ASP A 298 0.66 12.41 -3.30
CA ASP A 298 0.23 12.40 -4.70
C ASP A 298 -1.09 11.65 -4.90
N GLU A 299 -1.33 10.58 -4.14
CA GLU A 299 -2.62 9.86 -4.14
C GLU A 299 -3.76 10.77 -3.70
N TYR A 300 -3.60 11.48 -2.57
CA TYR A 300 -4.58 12.46 -2.09
C TYR A 300 -4.77 13.61 -3.08
N ALA A 301 -3.69 14.13 -3.66
CA ALA A 301 -3.73 15.20 -4.65
C ALA A 301 -4.45 14.76 -5.94
N ALA A 302 -4.23 13.53 -6.40
CA ALA A 302 -4.93 12.97 -7.55
C ALA A 302 -6.44 12.88 -7.30
N LEU A 303 -6.87 12.39 -6.14
CA LEU A 303 -8.28 12.36 -5.77
C LEU A 303 -8.90 13.76 -5.72
N ALA A 304 -8.17 14.74 -5.20
CA ALA A 304 -8.63 16.12 -5.15
C ALA A 304 -8.76 16.73 -6.55
N ALA A 305 -7.71 16.63 -7.36
CA ALA A 305 -7.62 17.33 -8.65
C ALA A 305 -8.42 16.64 -9.75
N GLU A 306 -8.43 15.30 -9.81
CA GLU A 306 -8.98 14.55 -10.94
C GLU A 306 -10.35 13.92 -10.61
N ALA A 307 -10.57 13.48 -9.36
CA ALA A 307 -11.87 12.97 -8.92
C ALA A 307 -12.73 14.03 -8.19
N GLY A 308 -12.20 15.24 -7.95
CA GLY A 308 -12.92 16.33 -7.31
C GLY A 308 -13.26 16.05 -5.83
N PHE A 309 -12.38 15.35 -5.10
CA PHE A 309 -12.57 15.12 -3.66
C PHE A 309 -12.52 16.42 -2.88
N THR A 310 -13.51 16.61 -2.06
CA THR A 310 -13.62 17.76 -1.16
C THR A 310 -12.71 17.61 0.07
N ARG A 311 -12.50 18.70 0.81
CA ARG A 311 -11.79 18.67 2.11
C ARG A 311 -12.35 17.61 3.06
N SER A 312 -13.68 17.53 3.15
CA SER A 312 -14.37 16.58 4.03
C SER A 312 -14.13 15.12 3.57
N GLU A 313 -14.15 14.85 2.26
CA GLU A 313 -13.88 13.52 1.73
C GLU A 313 -12.42 13.09 1.95
N LEU A 314 -11.43 13.98 1.73
CA LEU A 314 -10.02 13.71 2.03
C LEU A 314 -9.78 13.45 3.52
N ALA A 315 -10.40 14.27 4.39
CA ALA A 315 -10.37 14.06 5.83
C ALA A 315 -11.03 12.73 6.24
N ARG A 316 -12.12 12.33 5.58
CA ARG A 316 -12.77 11.04 5.82
C ARG A 316 -11.85 9.87 5.46
N VAL A 317 -11.12 9.94 4.34
CA VAL A 317 -10.11 8.95 3.96
C VAL A 317 -9.03 8.83 5.05
N ALA A 318 -8.50 9.96 5.54
CA ALA A 318 -7.52 9.96 6.62
C ALA A 318 -8.09 9.36 7.91
N ARG A 319 -9.34 9.70 8.31
CA ARG A 319 -10.02 9.09 9.46
C ARG A 319 -10.16 7.57 9.31
N ASN A 320 -10.52 7.09 8.13
CA ASN A 320 -10.66 5.65 7.86
C ASN A 320 -9.34 4.91 8.10
N GLY A 321 -8.21 5.50 7.70
CA GLY A 321 -6.90 4.92 7.96
C GLY A 321 -6.58 4.82 9.45
N TRP A 322 -6.90 5.85 10.24
CA TRP A 322 -6.72 5.81 11.69
C TRP A 322 -7.70 4.86 12.38
N ALA A 323 -8.90 4.64 11.84
CA ALA A 323 -9.86 3.69 12.38
C ALA A 323 -9.34 2.25 12.36
N VAL A 324 -8.49 1.90 11.39
CA VAL A 324 -7.91 0.55 11.23
C VAL A 324 -6.47 0.45 11.72
N ALA A 325 -5.82 1.55 12.08
CA ALA A 325 -4.45 1.55 12.58
C ALA A 325 -4.35 0.80 13.92
N ASP A 326 -3.34 -0.08 14.01
CA ASP A 326 -3.02 -0.81 15.24
C ASP A 326 -2.13 0.05 16.16
N VAL A 327 -2.78 0.95 16.88
CA VAL A 327 -2.16 1.91 17.81
C VAL A 327 -2.98 2.01 19.09
N PRO A 328 -2.38 2.48 20.20
CA PRO A 328 -3.12 2.78 21.41
C PRO A 328 -4.30 3.72 21.14
N GLU A 329 -5.41 3.50 21.84
CA GLU A 329 -6.64 4.28 21.64
C GLU A 329 -6.44 5.78 21.91
N ALA A 330 -5.55 6.15 22.83
CA ALA A 330 -5.22 7.53 23.11
C ALA A 330 -4.56 8.22 21.89
N ASP A 331 -3.66 7.51 21.19
CA ASP A 331 -3.00 8.03 20.00
C ASP A 331 -3.97 8.16 18.84
N ARG A 332 -4.83 7.13 18.64
CA ARG A 332 -5.90 7.19 17.64
C ARG A 332 -6.79 8.39 17.84
N ARG A 333 -7.29 8.61 19.07
CA ARG A 333 -8.14 9.78 19.39
C ARG A 333 -7.42 11.10 19.15
N ALA A 334 -6.14 11.20 19.50
CA ALA A 334 -5.36 12.41 19.26
C ALA A 334 -5.28 12.75 17.77
N ARG A 335 -5.06 11.75 16.90
CA ARG A 335 -5.00 11.94 15.45
C ARG A 335 -6.37 12.27 14.84
N LEU A 336 -7.43 11.62 15.29
CA LEU A 336 -8.78 11.97 14.85
C LEU A 336 -9.15 13.41 15.23
N ALA A 337 -8.82 13.85 16.44
CA ALA A 337 -9.03 15.24 16.87
C ALA A 337 -8.17 16.24 16.07
N GLU A 338 -6.97 15.85 15.63
CA GLU A 338 -6.12 16.65 14.74
C GLU A 338 -6.80 16.83 13.37
N ILE A 339 -7.30 15.73 12.78
CA ILE A 339 -8.05 15.78 11.51
C ILE A 339 -9.29 16.65 11.61
N ASP A 340 -10.05 16.56 12.74
CA ASP A 340 -11.26 17.35 12.95
C ASP A 340 -10.98 18.85 13.05
N ARG A 341 -9.84 19.25 13.60
CA ARG A 341 -9.41 20.66 13.59
C ARG A 341 -9.03 21.16 12.19
N LEU A 342 -8.43 20.31 11.36
CA LEU A 342 -8.01 20.66 9.99
C LEU A 342 -9.18 20.72 9.02
N ALA A 343 -10.16 19.85 9.19
CA ALA A 343 -11.34 19.75 8.34
C ALA A 343 -12.58 19.45 9.21
N PRO A 344 -13.16 20.47 9.85
CA PRO A 344 -14.42 20.33 10.57
C PRO A 344 -15.51 19.76 9.67
N SER A 345 -16.32 18.82 10.19
CA SER A 345 -17.43 18.15 9.51
C SER A 345 -18.61 19.10 9.28
#